data_d6c8a9160175c00e01ada2c1dd7a8286
#
_entry.id   d6c8a9160175c00e01ada2c1dd7a8286
#
_cell.length_a   1.000
_cell.length_b   1.000
_cell.length_c   1.000
_cell.angle_alpha   90.00
_cell.angle_beta   90.00
_cell.angle_gamma   90.00
#
_symmetry.space_group_name_H-M   'P 1'
#
loop_
_entity.id
_entity.type
_entity.pdbx_description
1 polymer ?
#
loop_
_entity_poly.entity_id
_entity_poly.type
_entity_poly.pdbx_seq_one_letter_code
_entity_poly.pdbx_strand_id
1 'polypeptide(L)'
;MTLNEEIIAVVTPIVPVCVPDLLGTEAGETPPERYCTFNYSELAEGIGDNAAHLTRALVQVHYFAPLRESTIKTRHALRDAIAAVDDFTLPSIENATDETGQHYVLEFDAVGSWEAEDDG
;
A
#
# COMPACT_ATOMS: atom_id res chain seq x y z
N MET A 1 1.56 -14.42 -8.94
CA MET A 1 0.94 -13.25 -8.27
C MET A 1 1.85 -12.03 -8.44
N THR A 2 1.29 -10.89 -8.74
CA THR A 2 2.04 -9.65 -8.80
C THR A 2 2.13 -9.02 -7.40
N LEU A 3 3.06 -8.10 -7.22
CA LEU A 3 3.19 -7.39 -5.95
C LEU A 3 1.92 -6.56 -5.66
N ASN A 4 1.33 -5.93 -6.68
CA ASN A 4 0.07 -5.19 -6.51
C ASN A 4 -1.03 -6.09 -5.95
N GLU A 5 -1.18 -7.29 -6.52
CA GLU A 5 -2.20 -8.24 -6.06
C GLU A 5 -1.98 -8.63 -4.61
N GLU A 6 -0.74 -8.84 -4.21
CA GLU A 6 -0.43 -9.21 -2.82
C GLU A 6 -0.71 -8.06 -1.85
N ILE A 7 -0.33 -6.84 -2.20
CA ILE A 7 -0.62 -5.67 -1.36
C ILE A 7 -2.12 -5.48 -1.20
N ILE A 8 -2.87 -5.55 -2.30
CA ILE A 8 -4.33 -5.41 -2.27
C ILE A 8 -4.96 -6.50 -1.40
N ALA A 9 -4.50 -7.73 -1.53
CA ALA A 9 -5.03 -8.85 -0.75
C ALA A 9 -4.80 -8.68 0.76
N VAL A 10 -3.69 -8.06 1.15
CA VAL A 10 -3.36 -7.83 2.56
C VAL A 10 -4.16 -6.67 3.15
N VAL A 11 -4.38 -5.62 2.38
CA VAL A 11 -5.01 -4.38 2.86
C VAL A 11 -6.53 -4.42 2.86
N THR A 12 -7.15 -5.01 1.84
CA THR A 12 -8.60 -4.92 1.65
C THR A 12 -9.45 -5.55 2.75
N PRO A 13 -9.01 -6.57 3.48
CA PRO A 13 -9.78 -7.04 4.65
C PRO A 13 -9.92 -5.98 5.75
N ILE A 14 -9.05 -4.99 5.78
CA ILE A 14 -9.03 -3.94 6.80
C ILE A 14 -9.61 -2.63 6.24
N VAL A 15 -9.12 -2.22 5.06
CA VAL A 15 -9.60 -1.02 4.34
C VAL A 15 -10.04 -1.47 2.95
N PRO A 16 -11.36 -1.61 2.72
CA PRO A 16 -11.86 -2.22 1.49
C PRO A 16 -11.45 -1.56 0.18
N VAL A 17 -11.19 -0.25 0.18
CA VAL A 17 -10.74 0.45 -1.01
C VAL A 17 -9.22 0.61 -0.96
N CYS A 18 -8.53 -0.11 -1.81
CA CYS A 18 -7.07 -0.08 -1.91
C CYS A 18 -6.68 -0.14 -3.38
N VAL A 19 -6.09 0.93 -3.87
CA VAL A 19 -5.76 1.06 -5.30
C VAL A 19 -4.31 1.51 -5.48
N PRO A 20 -3.66 1.11 -6.59
CA PRO A 20 -2.30 1.57 -6.86
C PRO A 20 -2.28 3.05 -7.27
N ASP A 21 -1.21 3.73 -6.91
CA ASP A 21 -0.87 5.10 -7.26
C ASP A 21 -1.84 6.17 -6.76
N LEU A 22 -2.95 6.37 -7.42
CA LEU A 22 -3.90 7.42 -7.07
C LEU A 22 -5.33 6.89 -7.09
N LEU A 23 -6.12 7.38 -6.15
CA LEU A 23 -7.55 7.13 -6.19
C LEU A 23 -8.16 7.95 -7.32
N GLY A 24 -8.57 7.28 -8.40
CA GLY A 24 -9.28 7.92 -9.50
C GLY A 24 -10.77 7.98 -9.19
N THR A 25 -11.34 9.17 -9.19
CA THR A 25 -12.79 9.36 -9.13
C THR A 25 -13.23 10.07 -10.38
N GLU A 26 -14.34 9.61 -10.96
CA GLU A 26 -14.91 10.27 -12.13
C GLU A 26 -15.65 11.53 -11.69
N ALA A 27 -15.87 12.43 -12.64
CA ALA A 27 -16.57 13.68 -12.35
C ALA A 27 -17.95 13.38 -11.75
N GLY A 28 -18.24 13.98 -10.62
CA GLY A 28 -19.49 13.81 -9.91
C GLY A 28 -19.50 12.69 -8.88
N GLU A 29 -18.48 11.87 -8.83
CA GLU A 29 -18.39 10.82 -7.82
C GLU A 29 -17.83 11.39 -6.51
N THR A 30 -18.37 10.89 -5.41
CA THR A 30 -17.86 11.21 -4.08
C THR A 30 -16.79 10.18 -3.73
N PRO A 31 -15.57 10.60 -3.42
CA PRO A 31 -14.53 9.65 -3.00
C PRO A 31 -14.91 9.02 -1.66
N PRO A 32 -14.48 7.78 -1.40
CA PRO A 32 -14.71 7.16 -0.10
C PRO A 32 -14.00 7.96 0.99
N GLU A 33 -14.58 7.95 2.19
CA GLU A 33 -13.99 8.65 3.33
C GLU A 33 -12.70 7.97 3.81
N ARG A 34 -12.65 6.66 3.67
CA ARG A 34 -11.50 5.85 4.09
C ARG A 34 -11.02 5.03 2.91
N TYR A 35 -9.75 5.12 2.63
CA TYR A 35 -9.17 4.36 1.53
C TYR A 35 -7.65 4.29 1.67
N CYS A 36 -7.06 3.37 0.93
CA CYS A 36 -5.61 3.29 0.79
C CYS A 36 -5.22 3.43 -0.66
N THR A 37 -4.08 4.06 -0.87
CA THR A 37 -3.35 3.98 -2.13
C THR A 37 -1.98 3.39 -1.81
N PHE A 38 -1.28 2.90 -2.82
CA PHE A 38 0.08 2.43 -2.61
C PHE A 38 0.93 2.66 -3.84
N ASN A 39 2.21 2.80 -3.61
CA ASN A 39 3.20 2.86 -4.67
C ASN A 39 4.48 2.22 -4.14
N TYR A 40 5.41 1.94 -5.04
CA TYR A 40 6.68 1.40 -4.63
C TYR A 40 7.77 1.74 -5.63
N SER A 41 9.00 1.76 -5.13
CA SER A 41 10.20 1.88 -5.95
C SER A 41 10.76 0.48 -6.17
N GLU A 42 10.97 0.13 -7.42
CA GLU A 42 11.65 -1.12 -7.78
C GLU A 42 13.14 -0.88 -7.65
N LEU A 43 13.80 -1.71 -6.84
CA LEU A 43 15.24 -1.54 -6.62
C LEU A 43 16.03 -2.26 -7.68
N ALA A 44 17.11 -1.65 -8.17
CA ALA A 44 17.90 -2.20 -9.28
C ALA A 44 18.37 -3.63 -9.02
N GLU A 45 18.79 -3.91 -7.81
CA GLU A 45 19.22 -5.23 -7.38
C GLU A 45 18.06 -6.19 -7.13
N GLY A 46 16.83 -5.67 -7.16
CA GLY A 46 15.61 -6.43 -6.99
C GLY A 46 15.00 -6.89 -8.29
N ILE A 47 15.62 -6.58 -9.42
CA ILE A 47 15.18 -7.03 -10.73
C ILE A 47 16.07 -8.20 -11.11
N GLY A 48 15.46 -9.39 -11.26
CA GLY A 48 16.22 -10.59 -11.62
C GLY A 48 16.74 -10.53 -13.05
N ASP A 49 17.49 -11.55 -13.45
CA ASP A 49 18.03 -11.68 -14.81
C ASP A 49 16.93 -11.67 -15.86
N ASN A 50 15.73 -12.07 -15.47
CA ASN A 50 14.54 -12.01 -16.32
C ASN A 50 13.71 -10.80 -15.90
N ALA A 51 13.56 -9.83 -16.80
CA ALA A 51 12.80 -8.61 -16.53
C ALA A 51 11.33 -8.85 -16.16
N ALA A 52 10.82 -10.07 -16.29
CA ALA A 52 9.45 -10.42 -15.89
C ALA A 52 9.28 -10.61 -14.38
N HIS A 53 10.37 -10.56 -13.62
CA HIS A 53 10.32 -10.78 -12.18
C HIS A 53 10.83 -9.58 -11.40
N LEU A 54 10.07 -9.21 -10.37
CA LEU A 54 10.46 -8.22 -9.39
C LEU A 54 10.82 -8.97 -8.11
N THR A 55 12.00 -8.71 -7.55
CA THR A 55 12.47 -9.40 -6.35
C THR A 55 12.63 -8.50 -5.14
N ARG A 56 12.67 -7.19 -5.32
CA ARG A 56 12.81 -6.26 -4.20
C ARG A 56 12.17 -4.91 -4.52
N ALA A 57 11.41 -4.40 -3.56
CA ALA A 57 10.77 -3.09 -3.69
C ALA A 57 10.70 -2.39 -2.33
N LEU A 58 10.75 -1.07 -2.36
CA LEU A 58 10.43 -0.26 -1.19
C LEU A 58 9.00 0.24 -1.38
N VAL A 59 8.11 -0.20 -0.49
CA VAL A 59 6.66 0.00 -0.63
C VAL A 59 6.17 1.07 0.34
N GLN A 60 5.28 1.92 -0.14
CA GLN A 60 4.55 2.87 0.70
C GLN A 60 3.05 2.62 0.52
N VAL A 61 2.37 2.30 1.61
CA VAL A 61 0.91 2.23 1.65
C VAL A 61 0.42 3.49 2.35
N HIS A 62 -0.42 4.26 1.68
CA HIS A 62 -0.99 5.49 2.21
C HIS A 62 -2.42 5.22 2.67
N TYR A 63 -2.71 5.51 3.94
CA TYR A 63 -4.03 5.37 4.51
C TYR A 63 -4.64 6.74 4.78
N PHE A 64 -5.84 6.96 4.25
CA PHE A 64 -6.58 8.22 4.38
C PHE A 64 -7.87 8.00 5.14
N ALA A 65 -8.20 8.93 6.05
CA ALA A 65 -9.41 8.86 6.87
C ALA A 65 -9.86 10.26 7.29
N PRO A 66 -11.14 10.41 7.74
CA PRO A 66 -11.64 11.69 8.22
C PRO A 66 -10.90 12.17 9.47
N LEU A 67 -10.71 13.48 9.60
CA LEU A 67 -9.98 14.08 10.74
C LEU A 67 -10.54 13.73 12.11
N ARG A 68 -11.85 13.54 12.20
CA ARG A 68 -12.52 13.34 13.50
C ARG A 68 -12.57 11.88 13.96
N GLU A 69 -12.06 10.98 13.15
CA GLU A 69 -12.14 9.55 13.45
C GLU A 69 -10.89 9.07 14.15
N SER A 70 -11.06 8.13 15.09
CA SER A 70 -9.91 7.45 15.67
C SER A 70 -9.43 6.38 14.70
N THR A 71 -8.15 6.41 14.35
CA THR A 71 -7.57 5.49 13.37
C THR A 71 -6.49 4.59 13.97
N ILE A 72 -6.26 4.67 15.27
CA ILE A 72 -5.16 3.92 15.92
C ILE A 72 -5.28 2.42 15.67
N LYS A 73 -6.47 1.85 15.87
CA LYS A 73 -6.68 0.42 15.66
C LYS A 73 -6.47 0.01 14.23
N THR A 74 -6.98 0.81 13.28
CA THR A 74 -6.85 0.53 11.85
C THR A 74 -5.40 0.60 11.41
N ARG A 75 -4.66 1.62 11.85
CA ARG A 75 -3.23 1.75 11.53
C ARG A 75 -2.43 0.56 12.03
N HIS A 76 -2.69 0.12 13.26
CA HIS A 76 -1.98 -1.01 13.84
C HIS A 76 -2.39 -2.32 13.18
N ALA A 77 -3.67 -2.46 12.80
CA ALA A 77 -4.13 -3.64 12.07
C ALA A 77 -3.46 -3.75 10.69
N LEU A 78 -3.33 -2.62 10.00
CA LEU A 78 -2.60 -2.58 8.71
C LEU A 78 -1.13 -2.96 8.89
N ARG A 79 -0.46 -2.37 9.88
CA ARG A 79 0.93 -2.68 10.18
C ARG A 79 1.11 -4.17 10.47
N ASP A 80 0.27 -4.73 11.31
CA ASP A 80 0.38 -6.12 11.73
C ASP A 80 0.06 -7.09 10.59
N ALA A 81 -0.92 -6.76 9.76
CA ALA A 81 -1.26 -7.58 8.60
C ALA A 81 -0.12 -7.60 7.57
N ILE A 82 0.50 -6.44 7.33
CA ILE A 82 1.66 -6.35 6.42
C ILE A 82 2.83 -7.15 6.99
N ALA A 83 3.12 -6.97 8.30
CA ALA A 83 4.22 -7.69 8.94
C ALA A 83 4.04 -9.19 8.97
N ALA A 84 2.79 -9.69 8.86
CA ALA A 84 2.51 -11.11 8.85
C ALA A 84 2.83 -11.77 7.51
N VAL A 85 3.08 -11.00 6.46
CA VAL A 85 3.50 -11.53 5.17
C VAL A 85 5.01 -11.81 5.24
N ASP A 86 5.42 -13.03 4.96
CA ASP A 86 6.82 -13.45 5.09
C ASP A 86 7.78 -12.58 4.28
N ASP A 87 7.35 -12.13 3.11
CA ASP A 87 8.19 -11.35 2.20
C ASP A 87 8.22 -9.86 2.52
N PHE A 88 7.47 -9.41 3.52
CA PHE A 88 7.40 -8.00 3.90
C PHE A 88 8.04 -7.77 5.26
N THR A 89 8.67 -6.61 5.43
CA THR A 89 9.21 -6.22 6.73
C THR A 89 8.14 -5.49 7.55
N LEU A 90 8.40 -5.33 8.85
CA LEU A 90 7.52 -4.55 9.73
C LEU A 90 7.49 -3.09 9.27
N PRO A 91 6.33 -2.54 8.93
CA PRO A 91 6.26 -1.16 8.46
C PRO A 91 6.57 -0.14 9.54
N SER A 92 7.22 0.95 9.14
CA SER A 92 7.19 2.18 9.91
C SER A 92 5.92 2.95 9.51
N ILE A 93 5.38 3.73 10.44
CA ILE A 93 4.19 4.55 10.20
C ILE A 93 4.57 6.01 10.37
N GLU A 94 4.41 6.79 9.30
CA GLU A 94 4.64 8.22 9.34
C GLU A 94 3.30 8.95 9.28
N ASN A 95 3.14 9.96 10.12
CA ASN A 95 1.93 10.77 10.14
C ASN A 95 2.11 11.96 9.19
N ALA A 96 1.36 11.96 8.11
CA ALA A 96 1.35 13.02 7.10
C ALA A 96 0.01 13.78 7.09
N THR A 97 -0.75 13.69 8.18
CA THR A 97 -2.05 14.34 8.32
C THR A 97 -1.96 15.84 8.10
N ASP A 98 -2.91 16.38 7.37
CA ASP A 98 -3.03 17.81 7.13
C ASP A 98 -4.48 18.27 7.36
N GLU A 99 -4.81 19.49 6.95
CA GLU A 99 -6.13 20.06 7.18
C GLU A 99 -7.24 19.40 6.37
N THR A 100 -6.90 18.63 5.34
CA THR A 100 -7.90 17.97 4.50
C THR A 100 -8.33 16.61 5.04
N GLY A 101 -7.51 15.99 5.87
CA GLY A 101 -7.80 14.67 6.42
C GLY A 101 -6.60 14.01 7.06
N GLN A 102 -6.86 12.88 7.70
CA GLN A 102 -5.78 12.05 8.23
C GLN A 102 -5.09 11.34 7.09
N HIS A 103 -3.77 11.28 7.17
CA HIS A 103 -2.94 10.60 6.18
C HIS A 103 -1.75 9.95 6.89
N TYR A 104 -1.64 8.65 6.75
CA TYR A 104 -0.53 7.88 7.32
C TYR A 104 0.16 7.10 6.23
N VAL A 105 1.49 7.09 6.28
CA VAL A 105 2.32 6.35 5.32
C VAL A 105 2.94 5.17 6.05
N LEU A 106 2.62 3.95 5.59
CA LEU A 106 3.22 2.73 6.08
C LEU A 106 4.28 2.32 5.06
N GLU A 107 5.55 2.38 5.47
CA GLU A 107 6.68 2.07 4.59
C GLU A 107 7.35 0.78 5.02
N PHE A 108 7.61 -0.10 4.06
CA PHE A 108 8.24 -1.38 4.32
C PHE A 108 8.98 -1.89 3.09
N ASP A 109 9.92 -2.81 3.33
CA ASP A 109 10.61 -3.51 2.25
C ASP A 109 9.84 -4.78 1.89
N ALA A 110 9.75 -5.04 0.60
CA ALA A 110 9.24 -6.29 0.06
C ALA A 110 10.38 -7.01 -0.64
N VAL A 111 10.66 -8.23 -0.22
CA VAL A 111 11.73 -9.07 -0.78
C VAL A 111 11.16 -10.44 -1.04
N GLY A 112 11.05 -10.82 -2.30
CA GLY A 112 10.42 -12.09 -2.68
C GLY A 112 10.56 -12.34 -4.18
N SER A 113 9.52 -12.85 -4.77
CA SER A 113 9.49 -13.07 -6.22
C SER A 113 8.08 -12.83 -6.71
N TRP A 114 7.90 -11.80 -7.51
CA TRP A 114 6.61 -11.41 -8.07
C TRP A 114 6.70 -11.31 -9.58
N GLU A 115 5.61 -11.64 -10.24
CA GLU A 115 5.50 -11.43 -11.68
C GLU A 115 5.45 -9.93 -11.95
N ALA A 116 5.97 -9.53 -13.12
CA ALA A 116 5.88 -8.14 -13.55
C ALA A 116 4.42 -7.73 -13.72
N GLU A 117 4.13 -6.47 -13.41
CA GLU A 117 2.80 -5.93 -13.66
C GLU A 117 2.56 -5.86 -15.16
N ASP A 118 1.39 -6.32 -15.57
CA ASP A 118 0.98 -6.29 -16.97
C ASP A 118 -0.01 -5.16 -17.16
N ASP A 119 0.49 -3.97 -17.09
CA ASP A 119 -0.35 -2.77 -17.14
C ASP A 119 -0.47 -2.16 -18.54
N GLY A 120 0.16 -2.76 -19.46
CA GLY A 120 0.12 -2.28 -20.82
C GLY A 120 0.76 -0.93 -21.02
#